data_478bcd334fa4c5d997818ad4496e90b9
#
_entry.id   478bcd334fa4c5d997818ad4496e90b9
#
_cell.length_a   1.000
_cell.length_b   1.000
_cell.length_c   1.000
_cell.angle_alpha   90.00
_cell.angle_beta   90.00
_cell.angle_gamma   90.00
#
_symmetry.space_group_name_H-M   'P 1'
#
loop_
_entity.id
_entity.type
_entity.pdbx_description
1 polymer ?
#
loop_
_entity_poly.entity_id
_entity_poly.type
_entity_poly.pdbx_seq_one_letter_code
_entity_poly.pdbx_strand_id
1 'polypeptide(L)' 'MPLCPFPKIHPSALNKDAEYFMAQAFNLSIDAWNADEVPIGAVIVHKEEIISSAHNQTRNQTDPTAHAEMIAITMAAK' A
#
# COMPACT_ATOMS: atom_id res chain seq x y z
N MET A 1 7.19 12.52 13.72
CA MET A 1 5.92 11.81 13.96
C MET A 1 6.22 10.45 14.55
N PRO A 2 5.48 10.01 15.58
CA PRO A 2 5.71 8.70 16.17
C PRO A 2 5.41 7.58 15.18
N LEU A 3 5.98 6.40 15.42
CA LEU A 3 5.66 5.22 14.62
C LEU A 3 4.18 4.85 14.75
N CYS A 4 3.66 4.19 13.75
CA CYS A 4 2.26 3.76 13.75
C CYS A 4 1.98 2.84 14.95
N PRO A 5 0.94 3.14 15.76
CA PRO A 5 0.60 2.32 16.93
C PRO A 5 -0.09 1.00 16.55
N PHE A 6 -0.51 0.84 15.30
CA PHE A 6 -1.21 -0.36 14.87
C PHE A 6 -0.24 -1.34 14.23
N PRO A 7 -0.30 -2.64 14.60
CA PRO A 7 0.55 -3.65 13.98
C PRO A 7 0.06 -4.01 12.57
N LYS A 8 0.99 -4.49 11.74
CA LYS A 8 0.62 -5.06 10.45
C LYS A 8 -0.18 -6.35 10.64
N ILE A 9 -1.01 -6.67 9.65
CA ILE A 9 -1.84 -7.87 9.64
C ILE A 9 -1.16 -8.90 8.75
N HIS A 10 -1.09 -10.15 9.22
CA HIS A 10 -0.48 -11.25 8.47
C HIS A 10 -1.53 -12.31 8.16
N PRO A 11 -2.41 -12.08 7.17
CA PRO A 11 -3.46 -13.04 6.84
C PRO A 11 -2.88 -14.29 6.18
N SER A 12 -3.63 -15.38 6.26
CA SER A 12 -3.24 -16.62 5.60
C SER A 12 -3.26 -16.45 4.08
N ALA A 13 -2.16 -16.84 3.42
CA ALA A 13 -2.08 -16.83 1.96
C ALA A 13 -2.82 -18.00 1.31
N LEU A 14 -3.40 -18.90 2.12
CA LEU A 14 -4.17 -20.02 1.60
C LEU A 14 -5.50 -19.58 0.99
N ASN A 15 -5.99 -18.42 1.37
CA ASN A 15 -7.30 -17.91 0.95
C ASN A 15 -7.16 -16.43 0.56
N LYS A 16 -6.77 -16.19 -0.69
CA LYS A 16 -6.54 -14.83 -1.20
C LYS A 16 -7.86 -14.20 -1.63
N ASP A 17 -8.66 -13.81 -0.66
CA ASP A 17 -9.93 -13.13 -0.87
C ASP A 17 -9.78 -11.60 -0.71
N ALA A 18 -10.90 -10.88 -0.74
CA ALA A 18 -10.90 -9.42 -0.62
C ALA A 18 -10.25 -8.98 0.71
N GLU A 19 -10.48 -9.71 1.80
CA GLU A 19 -9.88 -9.37 3.09
C GLU A 19 -8.36 -9.51 3.06
N TYR A 20 -7.86 -10.55 2.39
CA TYR A 20 -6.42 -10.73 2.22
C TYR A 20 -5.80 -9.52 1.52
N PHE A 21 -6.38 -9.09 0.40
CA PHE A 21 -5.83 -7.97 -0.37
C PHE A 21 -5.99 -6.64 0.36
N MET A 22 -7.08 -6.45 1.09
CA MET A 22 -7.26 -5.25 1.91
C MET A 22 -6.24 -5.20 3.05
N ALA A 23 -5.90 -6.35 3.64
CA ALA A 23 -4.86 -6.42 4.66
C ALA A 23 -3.51 -6.00 4.10
N GLN A 24 -3.19 -6.39 2.86
CA GLN A 24 -1.95 -5.96 2.22
C GLN A 24 -1.92 -4.44 2.00
N ALA A 25 -3.03 -3.87 1.53
CA ALA A 25 -3.13 -2.41 1.37
C ALA A 25 -3.05 -1.69 2.73
N PHE A 26 -3.66 -2.26 3.76
CA PHE A 26 -3.57 -1.71 5.12
C PHE A 26 -2.12 -1.68 5.61
N ASN A 27 -1.39 -2.76 5.40
CA ASN A 27 0.02 -2.82 5.80
C ASN A 27 0.86 -1.75 5.09
N LEU A 28 0.55 -1.47 3.83
CA LEU A 28 1.22 -0.39 3.09
C LEU A 28 0.86 0.98 3.66
N SER A 29 -0.36 1.16 4.17
CA SER A 29 -0.72 2.42 4.83
C SER A 29 0.10 2.64 6.10
N ILE A 30 0.46 1.56 6.80
CA ILE A 30 1.36 1.64 7.97
C ILE A 30 2.76 2.08 7.51
N ASP A 31 3.25 1.56 6.39
CA ASP A 31 4.53 1.99 5.83
C ASP A 31 4.52 3.48 5.49
N ALA A 32 3.41 3.98 4.93
CA ALA A 32 3.25 5.41 4.66
C ALA A 32 3.29 6.22 5.95
N TRP A 33 2.57 5.78 6.99
CA TRP A 33 2.59 6.45 8.30
C TRP A 33 4.02 6.55 8.83
N ASN A 34 4.75 5.42 8.81
CA ASN A 34 6.11 5.38 9.34
C ASN A 34 7.09 6.21 8.50
N ALA A 35 6.73 6.54 7.26
CA ALA A 35 7.49 7.42 6.38
C ALA A 35 7.04 8.88 6.48
N ASP A 36 6.23 9.23 7.48
CA ASP A 36 5.70 10.58 7.71
C ASP A 36 4.82 11.06 6.54
N GLU A 37 4.08 10.13 5.95
CA GLU A 37 3.14 10.39 4.86
C GLU A 37 1.71 10.18 5.32
N VAL A 38 0.73 10.66 4.55
CA VAL A 38 -0.66 10.29 4.77
C VAL A 38 -0.78 8.76 4.67
N PRO A 39 -1.42 8.07 5.64
CA PRO A 39 -1.41 6.61 5.69
C PRO A 39 -2.36 5.98 4.67
N ILE A 40 -1.94 5.97 3.41
CA ILE A 40 -2.69 5.38 2.31
C ILE A 40 -1.80 4.34 1.63
N GLY A 41 -2.35 3.14 1.46
CA GLY A 41 -1.72 2.07 0.70
C GLY A 41 -2.64 1.61 -0.42
N ALA A 42 -2.06 1.06 -1.48
CA ALA A 42 -2.81 0.56 -2.62
C ALA A 42 -2.18 -0.71 -3.19
N VAL A 43 -3.02 -1.65 -3.61
CA VAL A 43 -2.58 -2.83 -4.34
C VAL A 43 -3.43 -2.97 -5.60
N ILE A 44 -2.80 -3.46 -6.67
CA ILE A 44 -3.51 -3.81 -7.91
C ILE A 44 -3.43 -5.32 -8.04
N VAL A 45 -4.59 -5.94 -8.23
CA VAL A 45 -4.73 -7.39 -8.23
C VAL A 45 -5.22 -7.85 -9.60
N HIS A 46 -4.60 -8.91 -10.13
CA HIS A 46 -5.02 -9.54 -11.37
C HIS A 46 -4.91 -11.06 -11.19
N LYS A 47 -6.00 -11.76 -11.47
CA LYS A 47 -6.05 -13.24 -11.33
C LYS A 47 -5.52 -13.72 -9.97
N GLU A 48 -6.02 -13.11 -8.91
CA GLU A 48 -5.68 -13.45 -7.51
C GLU A 48 -4.22 -13.20 -7.14
N GLU A 49 -3.50 -12.40 -7.95
CA GLU A 49 -2.12 -12.01 -7.64
C GLU A 49 -1.96 -10.51 -7.60
N ILE A 50 -1.15 -10.03 -6.65
CA ILE A 50 -0.79 -8.62 -6.58
C ILE A 50 0.26 -8.37 -7.65
N ILE A 51 -0.09 -7.56 -8.65
CA ILE A 51 0.83 -7.19 -9.73
C ILE A 51 1.53 -5.85 -9.48
N SER A 52 1.02 -5.07 -8.55
CA SER A 52 1.65 -3.81 -8.15
C SER A 52 1.14 -3.41 -6.78
N SER A 53 1.99 -2.72 -6.02
CA SER A 53 1.64 -2.21 -4.70
C SER A 53 2.44 -0.94 -4.41
N ALA A 54 1.86 -0.03 -3.63
CA ALA A 54 2.53 1.20 -3.26
C ALA A 54 1.89 1.83 -2.03
N HIS A 55 2.62 2.77 -1.41
CA HIS A 55 2.08 3.65 -0.38
C HIS A 55 2.38 5.10 -0.75
N ASN A 56 1.68 6.04 -0.10
CA ASN A 56 1.87 7.46 -0.38
C ASN A 56 3.33 7.87 -0.17
N GLN A 57 3.84 8.69 -1.09
CA GLN A 57 5.22 9.19 -1.07
C GLN A 57 5.31 10.66 -1.49
N THR A 58 4.22 11.42 -1.35
CA THR A 58 4.17 12.81 -1.81
C THR A 58 5.22 13.68 -1.14
N ARG A 59 5.49 13.47 0.16
CA ARG A 59 6.49 14.23 0.90
C ARG A 59 7.91 13.75 0.60
N ASN A 60 8.11 12.43 0.57
CA ASN A 60 9.43 11.84 0.33
C ASN A 60 9.96 12.16 -1.06
N GLN A 61 9.08 12.22 -2.08
CA GLN A 61 9.46 12.49 -3.45
C GLN A 61 9.27 13.95 -3.85
N THR A 62 8.76 14.78 -2.93
CA THR A 62 8.37 16.17 -3.21
C THR A 62 7.51 16.29 -4.48
N ASP A 63 6.69 15.29 -4.71
CA ASP A 63 5.84 15.17 -5.88
C ASP A 63 4.38 15.05 -5.43
N PRO A 64 3.52 16.05 -5.67
CA PRO A 64 2.12 15.98 -5.23
C PRO A 64 1.33 14.87 -5.92
N THR A 65 1.84 14.27 -6.99
CA THR A 65 1.18 13.15 -7.67
C THR A 65 1.63 11.78 -7.15
N ALA A 66 2.56 11.72 -6.19
CA ALA A 66 3.07 10.47 -5.64
C ALA A 66 2.11 9.85 -4.61
N HIS A 67 0.81 9.83 -4.95
CA HIS A 67 -0.21 9.10 -4.21
C HIS A 67 -0.10 7.61 -4.49
N ALA A 68 -0.44 6.79 -3.50
CA ALA A 68 -0.28 5.34 -3.57
C ALA A 68 -0.92 4.73 -4.83
N GLU A 69 -2.17 5.13 -5.13
CA GLU A 69 -2.90 4.61 -6.28
C GLU A 69 -2.24 4.99 -7.61
N MET A 70 -1.68 6.19 -7.70
CA MET A 70 -0.98 6.64 -8.91
C MET A 70 0.32 5.87 -9.10
N ILE A 71 1.07 5.67 -8.02
CA ILE A 71 2.32 4.90 -8.06
C ILE A 71 2.01 3.46 -8.49
N ALA A 72 1.01 2.83 -7.88
CA ALA A 72 0.65 1.46 -8.17
C ALA A 72 0.21 1.28 -9.63
N ILE A 73 -0.62 2.18 -10.16
CA ILE A 73 -1.08 2.14 -11.55
C ILE A 73 0.11 2.31 -12.50
N THR A 74 0.98 3.27 -12.23
CA THR A 74 2.16 3.52 -13.06
C THR A 74 3.07 2.31 -13.12
N MET A 75 3.29 1.65 -11.97
CA MET A 75 4.12 0.44 -11.92
C MET A 75 3.46 -0.72 -12.66
N ALA A 76 2.15 -0.89 -12.53
CA ALA A 76 1.43 -1.96 -13.20
C ALA A 76 1.40 -1.79 -14.72
N ALA A 77 1.48 -0.54 -15.21
CA ALA A 77 1.47 -0.23 -16.64
C ALA A 77 2.81 -0.50 -17.34
N LYS A 78 3.85 -0.74 -16.57
CA LYS A 78 5.16 -1.08 -17.11
C LYS A 78 5.23 -2.59 -17.33
#